data_94bf184e9d85cd3f7c44fe3671d8e111
#
_entry.id   94bf184e9d85cd3f7c44fe3671d8e111
#
_cell.length_a   1.000
_cell.length_b   1.000
_cell.length_c   1.000
_cell.angle_alpha   90.00
_cell.angle_beta   90.00
_cell.angle_gamma   90.00
#
_symmetry.space_group_name_H-M   'P 1'
#
loop_
_entity.id
_entity.type
_entity.pdbx_description
1 polymer ?
#
loop_
_entity_poly.entity_id
_entity_poly.type
_entity_poly.pdbx_seq_one_letter_code
_entity_poly.pdbx_strand_id
1 'polypeptide(L)'
;IGRPNVGNSTLLNKLIGQDLSITTPKPQTTRNRLIGIRTQGASQMVFIDTPGIHESNLPLNRKMIDYAVKTLEETDLNLWLVEPLKPHLKEPHPDDKKILDLIRNSNNKTILVINKIDLADRARVLRAIDVFSQNGSFAEIIPLSALKSTNLESLLEQLEQYLTEHPFFLSLIHI
;
A
#
# COMPACT_ATOMS: atom_id res chain seq x y z
N ILE A 1 1.26 2.31 1.87
CA ILE A 1 1.29 3.75 1.59
C ILE A 1 0.49 4.06 0.33
N GLY A 2 -0.11 5.23 0.21
CA GLY A 2 -0.86 5.65 -0.97
C GLY A 2 -1.60 6.96 -0.72
N ARG A 3 -2.25 7.49 -1.77
CA ARG A 3 -3.17 8.63 -1.64
C ARG A 3 -4.40 8.24 -0.80
N PRO A 4 -5.13 9.23 -0.25
CA PRO A 4 -6.43 8.95 0.36
C PRO A 4 -7.36 8.22 -0.61
N ASN A 5 -8.14 7.30 -0.09
CA ASN A 5 -9.17 6.53 -0.81
C ASN A 5 -8.66 5.58 -1.91
N VAL A 6 -7.37 5.34 -2.07
CA VAL A 6 -6.87 4.31 -3.00
C VAL A 6 -7.13 2.87 -2.52
N GLY A 7 -7.57 2.70 -1.25
CA GLY A 7 -7.99 1.41 -0.72
C GLY A 7 -7.01 0.76 0.26
N ASN A 8 -6.11 1.55 0.90
CA ASN A 8 -5.15 1.03 1.89
C ASN A 8 -5.84 0.19 2.97
N SER A 9 -6.82 0.75 3.69
CA SER A 9 -7.52 0.04 4.77
C SER A 9 -8.36 -1.13 4.26
N THR A 10 -8.93 -1.04 3.06
CA THR A 10 -9.66 -2.16 2.44
C THR A 10 -8.72 -3.33 2.15
N LEU A 11 -7.55 -3.04 1.57
CA LEU A 11 -6.54 -4.06 1.31
C LEU A 11 -6.03 -4.67 2.62
N LEU A 12 -5.70 -3.84 3.61
CA LEU A 12 -5.24 -4.32 4.91
C LEU A 12 -6.25 -5.31 5.54
N ASN A 13 -7.54 -4.94 5.61
CA ASN A 13 -8.58 -5.81 6.15
C ASN A 13 -8.65 -7.15 5.41
N LYS A 14 -8.49 -7.13 4.08
CA LYS A 14 -8.47 -8.36 3.28
C LYS A 14 -7.23 -9.22 3.53
N LEU A 15 -6.07 -8.59 3.67
CA LEU A 15 -4.81 -9.30 3.94
C LEU A 15 -4.81 -9.98 5.31
N ILE A 16 -5.34 -9.34 6.34
CA ILE A 16 -5.39 -9.92 7.70
C ILE A 16 -6.62 -10.80 7.93
N GLY A 17 -7.61 -10.75 7.04
CA GLY A 17 -8.85 -11.56 7.16
C GLY A 17 -9.82 -11.07 8.24
N GLN A 18 -9.68 -9.82 8.73
CA GLN A 18 -10.52 -9.21 9.77
C GLN A 18 -10.78 -7.74 9.45
N ASP A 19 -11.89 -7.21 9.92
CA ASP A 19 -12.23 -5.78 9.80
C ASP A 19 -11.54 -4.95 10.90
N LEU A 20 -10.23 -4.81 10.79
CA LEU A 20 -9.41 -4.07 11.76
C LEU A 20 -9.30 -2.59 11.39
N SER A 21 -9.23 -2.28 10.12
CA SER A 21 -9.12 -0.91 9.62
C SER A 21 -10.48 -0.33 9.24
N ILE A 22 -10.73 0.93 9.63
CA ILE A 22 -11.97 1.62 9.27
C ILE A 22 -11.96 1.93 7.77
N THR A 23 -12.90 1.36 7.04
CA THR A 23 -13.12 1.65 5.62
C THR A 23 -14.26 2.64 5.45
N THR A 24 -14.02 3.79 4.84
CA THR A 24 -15.03 4.82 4.56
C THR A 24 -14.64 5.58 3.30
N PRO A 25 -15.64 6.08 2.53
CA PRO A 25 -15.37 6.93 1.38
C PRO A 25 -14.83 8.32 1.75
N LYS A 26 -14.86 8.70 3.05
CA LYS A 26 -14.31 9.99 3.48
C LYS A 26 -12.78 9.94 3.54
N PRO A 27 -12.08 10.99 3.05
CA PRO A 27 -10.63 11.11 3.21
C PRO A 27 -10.20 11.12 4.69
N GLN A 28 -8.98 10.65 4.97
CA GLN A 28 -8.33 10.77 6.29
C GLN A 28 -9.00 9.94 7.41
N THR A 29 -9.40 8.72 7.12
CA THR A 29 -9.94 7.83 8.15
C THR A 29 -8.88 7.27 9.10
N THR A 30 -7.69 6.97 8.59
CA THR A 30 -6.57 6.48 9.40
C THR A 30 -5.81 7.67 9.98
N ARG A 31 -5.92 7.89 11.28
CA ARG A 31 -5.20 8.96 12.02
C ARG A 31 -4.11 8.42 12.94
N ASN A 32 -4.19 7.15 13.30
CA ASN A 32 -3.26 6.46 14.18
C ASN A 32 -2.65 5.26 13.44
N ARG A 33 -1.52 4.80 13.91
CA ARG A 33 -0.88 3.58 13.42
C ARG A 33 -1.79 2.39 13.69
N LEU A 34 -2.28 1.75 12.63
CA LEU A 34 -2.96 0.46 12.74
C LEU A 34 -1.97 -0.62 12.36
N ILE A 35 -1.86 -1.63 13.21
CA ILE A 35 -1.02 -2.78 12.97
C ILE A 35 -1.94 -3.97 12.76
N GLY A 36 -1.82 -4.61 11.62
CA GLY A 36 -2.48 -5.86 11.31
C GLY A 36 -1.48 -7.00 11.28
N ILE A 37 -1.84 -8.15 11.81
CA ILE A 37 -0.97 -9.31 11.84
C ILE A 37 -1.67 -10.48 11.17
N ARG A 38 -0.97 -11.10 10.22
CA ARG A 38 -1.37 -12.35 9.59
C ARG A 38 -0.34 -13.41 9.91
N THR A 39 -0.78 -14.50 10.54
CA THR A 39 0.04 -15.70 10.76
C THR A 39 -0.52 -16.82 9.92
N GLN A 40 0.33 -17.47 9.12
CA GLN A 40 -0.03 -18.59 8.27
C GLN A 40 1.09 -19.64 8.33
N GLY A 41 0.82 -20.76 8.97
CA GLY A 41 1.84 -21.79 9.19
C GLY A 41 3.03 -21.24 10.00
N ALA A 42 4.22 -21.34 9.44
CA ALA A 42 5.46 -20.82 10.03
C ALA A 42 5.76 -19.37 9.63
N SER A 43 4.88 -18.72 8.88
CA SER A 43 5.07 -17.35 8.40
C SER A 43 4.22 -16.35 9.16
N GLN A 44 4.80 -15.20 9.47
CA GLN A 44 4.08 -14.08 10.09
C GLN A 44 4.38 -12.79 9.35
N MET A 45 3.33 -12.07 8.96
CA MET A 45 3.38 -10.77 8.32
C MET A 45 2.79 -9.72 9.25
N VAL A 46 3.52 -8.65 9.49
CA VAL A 46 3.05 -7.49 10.26
C VAL A 46 2.81 -6.34 9.30
N PHE A 47 1.56 -5.95 9.12
CA PHE A 47 1.16 -4.85 8.26
C PHE A 47 0.99 -3.57 9.06
N ILE A 48 1.52 -2.48 8.53
CA ILE A 48 1.38 -1.15 9.12
C ILE A 48 0.57 -0.29 8.15
N ASP A 49 -0.64 0.10 8.57
CA ASP A 49 -1.44 1.06 7.80
C ASP A 49 -0.96 2.50 8.10
N THR A 50 -0.68 3.22 7.04
CA THR A 50 -0.24 4.61 7.13
C THR A 50 -1.36 5.55 6.67
N PRO A 51 -1.51 6.73 7.29
CA PRO A 51 -2.41 7.75 6.78
C PRO A 51 -2.13 8.08 5.32
N GLY A 52 -3.17 8.23 4.51
CA GLY A 52 -3.02 8.60 3.09
C GLY A 52 -2.31 9.94 2.92
N ILE A 53 -1.31 9.98 2.04
CA ILE A 53 -0.55 11.19 1.73
C ILE A 53 -1.30 12.00 0.70
N HIS A 54 -1.56 13.26 1.00
CA HIS A 54 -2.19 14.21 0.09
C HIS A 54 -1.66 15.62 0.32
N GLU A 55 -1.84 16.47 -0.67
CA GLU A 55 -1.44 17.87 -0.58
C GLU A 55 -2.45 18.66 0.27
N SER A 56 -2.01 19.16 1.41
CA SER A 56 -2.67 20.28 2.09
C SER A 56 -1.63 21.08 2.87
N ASN A 57 -1.85 22.37 2.98
CA ASN A 57 -0.96 23.28 3.69
C ASN A 57 -1.12 23.23 5.22
N LEU A 58 -1.84 22.26 5.74
CA LEU A 58 -2.08 22.13 7.18
C LEU A 58 -0.87 21.52 7.89
N PRO A 59 -0.51 22.01 9.11
CA PRO A 59 0.59 21.44 9.90
C PRO A 59 0.46 19.94 10.18
N LEU A 60 -0.77 19.42 10.19
CA LEU A 60 -1.07 18.01 10.36
C LEU A 60 -0.49 17.16 9.23
N ASN A 61 -0.47 17.68 7.99
CA ASN A 61 0.07 16.95 6.85
C ASN A 61 1.58 16.74 6.92
N ARG A 62 2.34 17.69 7.46
CA ARG A 62 3.78 17.49 7.67
C ARG A 62 4.03 16.30 8.58
N LYS A 63 3.33 16.23 9.71
CA LYS A 63 3.45 15.08 10.62
C LYS A 63 3.05 13.77 9.97
N MET A 64 2.06 13.77 9.08
CA MET A 64 1.65 12.56 8.34
C MET A 64 2.71 12.13 7.33
N ILE A 65 3.36 13.08 6.65
CA ILE A 65 4.48 12.80 5.73
C ILE A 65 5.69 12.29 6.52
N ASP A 66 6.09 12.97 7.59
CA ASP A 66 7.21 12.55 8.45
C ASP A 66 6.99 11.14 9.00
N TYR A 67 5.75 10.85 9.39
CA TYR A 67 5.35 9.53 9.85
C TYR A 67 5.45 8.48 8.75
N ALA A 68 4.98 8.79 7.54
CA ALA A 68 5.06 7.89 6.41
C ALA A 68 6.52 7.61 6.00
N VAL A 69 7.38 8.64 5.98
CA VAL A 69 8.82 8.50 5.72
C VAL A 69 9.46 7.57 6.74
N LYS A 70 9.21 7.82 8.02
CA LYS A 70 9.75 6.96 9.09
C LYS A 70 9.26 5.51 8.95
N THR A 71 7.99 5.30 8.62
CA THR A 71 7.46 3.94 8.41
C THR A 71 8.10 3.27 7.19
N LEU A 72 8.35 4.02 6.10
CA LEU A 72 9.05 3.48 4.91
C LEU A 72 10.47 2.99 5.24
N GLU A 73 11.14 3.61 6.21
CA GLU A 73 12.49 3.22 6.64
C GLU A 73 12.48 2.04 7.63
N GLU A 74 11.43 1.91 8.44
CA GLU A 74 11.30 0.88 9.49
C GLU A 74 10.76 -0.46 8.97
N THR A 75 10.27 -0.54 7.74
CA THR A 75 9.65 -1.75 7.17
C THR A 75 10.59 -2.47 6.22
N ASP A 76 10.52 -3.81 6.17
CA ASP A 76 11.33 -4.64 5.27
C ASP A 76 10.85 -4.53 3.81
N LEU A 77 9.58 -4.26 3.60
CA LEU A 77 8.92 -4.15 2.30
C LEU A 77 7.83 -3.09 2.33
N ASN A 78 7.79 -2.28 1.29
CA ASN A 78 6.77 -1.26 1.11
C ASN A 78 5.70 -1.72 0.11
N LEU A 79 4.43 -1.52 0.45
CA LEU A 79 3.32 -1.62 -0.50
C LEU A 79 2.84 -0.22 -0.86
N TRP A 80 2.99 0.16 -2.12
CA TRP A 80 2.45 1.41 -2.63
C TRP A 80 1.20 1.16 -3.46
N LEU A 81 0.06 1.72 -3.00
CA LEU A 81 -1.22 1.60 -3.66
C LEU A 81 -1.51 2.82 -4.53
N VAL A 82 -1.89 2.54 -5.77
CA VAL A 82 -2.37 3.52 -6.75
C VAL A 82 -3.65 3.03 -7.41
N GLU A 83 -4.33 3.91 -8.13
CA GLU A 83 -5.48 3.55 -8.96
C GLU A 83 -5.10 3.55 -10.44
N PRO A 84 -5.82 2.81 -11.31
CA PRO A 84 -5.66 2.92 -12.76
C PRO A 84 -5.84 4.36 -13.22
N LEU A 85 -5.02 4.80 -14.16
CA LEU A 85 -5.06 6.17 -14.66
C LEU A 85 -6.43 6.51 -15.25
N LYS A 86 -6.88 7.74 -15.02
CA LYS A 86 -8.08 8.26 -15.70
C LYS A 86 -7.84 8.32 -17.21
N PRO A 87 -8.88 8.16 -18.06
CA PRO A 87 -8.70 8.03 -19.51
C PRO A 87 -7.90 9.17 -20.16
N HIS A 88 -8.05 10.40 -19.66
CA HIS A 88 -7.42 11.61 -20.19
C HIS A 88 -6.04 11.92 -19.58
N LEU A 89 -5.61 11.18 -18.55
CA LEU A 89 -4.33 11.41 -17.89
C LEU A 89 -3.23 10.56 -18.55
N LYS A 90 -2.12 11.19 -18.85
CA LYS A 90 -0.90 10.54 -19.37
C LYS A 90 0.17 10.34 -18.30
N GLU A 91 -0.02 10.92 -17.14
CA GLU A 91 0.93 10.94 -16.04
C GLU A 91 0.25 10.57 -14.71
N PRO A 92 1.02 10.12 -13.70
CA PRO A 92 0.52 9.91 -12.36
C PRO A 92 -0.07 11.18 -11.75
N HIS A 93 -0.99 11.00 -10.82
CA HIS A 93 -1.52 12.12 -10.02
C HIS A 93 -0.38 12.88 -9.31
N PRO A 94 -0.45 14.21 -9.10
CA PRO A 94 0.59 14.96 -8.40
C PRO A 94 0.98 14.37 -7.03
N ASP A 95 0.01 13.90 -6.25
CA ASP A 95 0.30 13.25 -4.97
C ASP A 95 1.01 11.90 -5.15
N ASP A 96 0.72 11.15 -6.22
CA ASP A 96 1.45 9.91 -6.54
C ASP A 96 2.90 10.20 -6.91
N LYS A 97 3.17 11.32 -7.60
CA LYS A 97 4.55 11.76 -7.91
C LYS A 97 5.34 12.05 -6.62
N LYS A 98 4.71 12.71 -5.63
CA LYS A 98 5.35 12.96 -4.32
C LYS A 98 5.66 11.66 -3.57
N ILE A 99 4.72 10.72 -3.57
CA ILE A 99 4.93 9.41 -2.95
C ILE A 99 6.06 8.66 -3.67
N LEU A 100 6.12 8.75 -5.00
CA LEU A 100 7.20 8.16 -5.79
C LEU A 100 8.56 8.72 -5.39
N ASP A 101 8.67 10.03 -5.17
CA ASP A 101 9.90 10.67 -4.72
C ASP A 101 10.31 10.20 -3.31
N LEU A 102 9.36 10.01 -2.40
CA LEU A 102 9.64 9.43 -1.09
C LEU A 102 10.14 7.98 -1.19
N ILE A 103 9.51 7.17 -2.04
CA ILE A 103 9.89 5.78 -2.28
C ILE A 103 11.28 5.68 -2.90
N ARG A 104 11.62 6.55 -3.87
CA ARG A 104 12.94 6.59 -4.50
C ARG A 104 14.07 6.90 -3.52
N ASN A 105 13.76 7.65 -2.47
CA ASN A 105 14.71 7.99 -1.40
C ASN A 105 14.77 6.92 -0.29
N SER A 106 13.88 5.93 -0.32
CA SER A 106 13.91 4.79 0.59
C SER A 106 14.81 3.69 0.04
N ASN A 107 15.56 3.02 0.92
CA ASN A 107 16.41 1.89 0.56
C ASN A 107 15.62 0.56 0.46
N ASN A 108 14.36 0.55 0.89
CA ASN A 108 13.57 -0.66 0.98
C ASN A 108 12.86 -0.98 -0.34
N LYS A 109 12.73 -2.26 -0.64
CA LYS A 109 11.99 -2.72 -1.81
C LYS A 109 10.54 -2.25 -1.74
N THR A 110 9.96 -1.94 -2.89
CA THR A 110 8.57 -1.53 -3.01
C THR A 110 7.85 -2.38 -4.04
N ILE A 111 6.70 -2.93 -3.66
CA ILE A 111 5.71 -3.51 -4.57
C ILE A 111 4.67 -2.45 -4.88
N LEU A 112 4.47 -2.18 -6.18
CA LEU A 112 3.40 -1.31 -6.65
C LEU A 112 2.11 -2.11 -6.80
N VAL A 113 1.06 -1.70 -6.11
CA VAL A 113 -0.27 -2.30 -6.20
C VAL A 113 -1.20 -1.36 -6.96
N ILE A 114 -1.63 -1.75 -8.15
CA ILE A 114 -2.64 -1.01 -8.92
C ILE A 114 -4.01 -1.55 -8.49
N ASN A 115 -4.63 -0.87 -7.52
CA ASN A 115 -5.89 -1.29 -6.92
C ASN A 115 -7.11 -0.79 -7.72
N LYS A 116 -8.28 -1.34 -7.41
CA LYS A 116 -9.58 -1.00 -8.03
C LYS A 116 -9.64 -1.30 -9.54
N ILE A 117 -9.01 -2.37 -9.98
CA ILE A 117 -9.09 -2.79 -11.38
C ILE A 117 -10.51 -3.15 -11.80
N ASP A 118 -11.39 -3.47 -10.87
CA ASP A 118 -12.83 -3.70 -11.08
C ASP A 118 -13.59 -2.44 -11.56
N LEU A 119 -13.01 -1.25 -11.40
CA LEU A 119 -13.56 0.04 -11.86
C LEU A 119 -12.87 0.57 -13.13
N ALA A 120 -12.03 -0.23 -13.77
CA ALA A 120 -11.25 0.19 -14.93
C ALA A 120 -11.29 -0.88 -16.03
N ASP A 121 -11.26 -0.45 -17.27
CA ASP A 121 -11.01 -1.36 -18.39
C ASP A 121 -9.54 -1.81 -18.43
N ARG A 122 -9.29 -2.88 -19.18
CA ARG A 122 -7.95 -3.47 -19.31
C ARG A 122 -6.92 -2.48 -19.85
N ALA A 123 -7.33 -1.62 -20.79
CA ALA A 123 -6.41 -0.65 -21.41
C ALA A 123 -5.89 0.37 -20.38
N ARG A 124 -6.75 0.82 -19.47
CA ARG A 124 -6.37 1.73 -18.37
C ARG A 124 -5.41 1.08 -17.38
N VAL A 125 -5.63 -0.19 -17.06
CA VAL A 125 -4.74 -0.95 -16.17
C VAL A 125 -3.37 -1.11 -16.82
N LEU A 126 -3.30 -1.55 -18.08
CA LEU A 126 -2.04 -1.70 -18.82
C LEU A 126 -1.29 -0.37 -18.96
N ARG A 127 -2.01 0.73 -19.23
CA ARG A 127 -1.40 2.06 -19.25
C ARG A 127 -0.83 2.45 -17.90
N ALA A 128 -1.52 2.14 -16.79
CA ALA A 128 -0.98 2.43 -15.46
C ALA A 128 0.30 1.64 -15.20
N ILE A 129 0.34 0.36 -15.55
CA ILE A 129 1.56 -0.45 -15.46
C ILE A 129 2.70 0.20 -16.24
N ASP A 130 2.46 0.57 -17.50
CA ASP A 130 3.47 1.19 -18.37
C ASP A 130 3.99 2.51 -17.78
N VAL A 131 3.09 3.42 -17.43
CA VAL A 131 3.46 4.73 -16.87
C VAL A 131 4.24 4.61 -15.56
N PHE A 132 3.81 3.75 -14.65
CA PHE A 132 4.52 3.61 -13.36
C PHE A 132 5.85 2.88 -13.52
N SER A 133 5.96 1.87 -14.38
CA SER A 133 7.22 1.16 -14.65
C SER A 133 8.29 2.06 -15.25
N GLN A 134 7.92 3.04 -16.06
CA GLN A 134 8.85 4.02 -16.62
C GLN A 134 9.30 5.08 -15.61
N ASN A 135 8.51 5.31 -14.56
CA ASN A 135 8.75 6.35 -13.57
C ASN A 135 9.37 5.84 -12.27
N GLY A 136 9.46 4.54 -12.03
CA GLY A 136 9.99 3.98 -10.78
C GLY A 136 10.56 2.59 -10.95
N SER A 137 11.41 2.19 -10.01
CA SER A 137 11.90 0.82 -9.90
C SER A 137 11.11 0.11 -8.81
N PHE A 138 10.34 -0.90 -9.18
CA PHE A 138 9.53 -1.69 -8.27
C PHE A 138 9.99 -3.13 -8.28
N ALA A 139 9.91 -3.79 -7.14
CA ALA A 139 10.20 -5.21 -7.05
C ALA A 139 9.16 -6.02 -7.84
N GLU A 140 7.89 -5.59 -7.76
CA GLU A 140 6.77 -6.17 -8.51
C GLU A 140 5.72 -5.09 -8.79
N ILE A 141 4.90 -5.29 -9.83
CA ILE A 141 3.71 -4.48 -10.12
C ILE A 141 2.51 -5.40 -10.20
N ILE A 142 1.59 -5.28 -9.24
CA ILE A 142 0.45 -6.19 -9.09
C ILE A 142 -0.87 -5.44 -9.26
N PRO A 143 -1.58 -5.63 -10.39
CA PRO A 143 -2.93 -5.15 -10.53
C PRO A 143 -3.91 -6.04 -9.74
N LEU A 144 -4.72 -5.44 -8.86
CA LEU A 144 -5.70 -6.15 -8.05
C LEU A 144 -6.99 -5.35 -7.79
N SER A 145 -8.00 -6.02 -7.29
CA SER A 145 -9.14 -5.38 -6.63
C SER A 145 -9.23 -5.87 -5.19
N ALA A 146 -8.88 -5.00 -4.24
CA ALA A 146 -9.02 -5.31 -2.83
C ALA A 146 -10.49 -5.57 -2.45
N LEU A 147 -11.43 -4.82 -3.04
CA LEU A 147 -12.87 -4.98 -2.79
C LEU A 147 -13.39 -6.36 -3.25
N LYS A 148 -12.99 -6.79 -4.44
CA LYS A 148 -13.43 -8.07 -5.06
C LYS A 148 -12.51 -9.23 -4.75
N SER A 149 -11.42 -9.01 -4.01
CA SER A 149 -10.36 -9.99 -3.73
C SER A 149 -9.72 -10.58 -4.99
N THR A 150 -9.78 -9.86 -6.12
CA THR A 150 -9.14 -10.29 -7.38
C THR A 150 -7.64 -10.13 -7.25
N ASN A 151 -6.86 -11.16 -7.58
CA ASN A 151 -5.40 -11.22 -7.50
C ASN A 151 -4.83 -11.00 -6.07
N LEU A 152 -5.65 -11.18 -5.03
CA LEU A 152 -5.20 -11.03 -3.64
C LEU A 152 -4.24 -12.16 -3.23
N GLU A 153 -4.53 -13.40 -3.66
CA GLU A 153 -3.66 -14.55 -3.40
C GLU A 153 -2.29 -14.37 -4.06
N SER A 154 -2.26 -13.89 -5.29
CA SER A 154 -1.01 -13.59 -5.99
C SER A 154 -0.17 -12.53 -5.23
N LEU A 155 -0.80 -11.52 -4.66
CA LEU A 155 -0.09 -10.56 -3.79
C LEU A 155 0.47 -11.26 -2.54
N LEU A 156 -0.30 -12.12 -1.88
CA LEU A 156 0.16 -12.85 -0.69
C LEU A 156 1.35 -13.77 -1.00
N GLU A 157 1.30 -14.52 -2.10
CA GLU A 157 2.40 -15.37 -2.58
C GLU A 157 3.68 -14.55 -2.82
N GLN A 158 3.55 -13.36 -3.42
CA GLN A 158 4.69 -12.48 -3.61
C GLN A 158 5.22 -11.93 -2.28
N LEU A 159 4.35 -11.54 -1.35
CA LEU A 159 4.77 -11.08 -0.01
C LEU A 159 5.54 -12.15 0.75
N GLU A 160 5.13 -13.41 0.66
CA GLU A 160 5.82 -14.54 1.31
C GLU A 160 7.27 -14.69 0.85
N GLN A 161 7.58 -14.37 -0.39
CA GLN A 161 8.95 -14.45 -0.94
C GLN A 161 9.90 -13.40 -0.33
N TYR A 162 9.37 -12.36 0.28
CA TYR A 162 10.15 -11.30 0.94
C TYR A 162 10.26 -11.49 2.45
N LEU A 163 9.67 -12.54 3.02
CA LEU A 163 9.82 -12.84 4.43
C LEU A 163 11.25 -13.31 4.72
N THR A 164 11.80 -12.81 5.80
CA THR A 164 13.11 -13.21 6.32
C THR A 164 12.95 -14.19 7.48
N GLU A 165 13.93 -15.04 7.71
CA GLU A 165 13.93 -15.93 8.87
C GLU A 165 14.17 -15.13 10.15
N HIS A 166 13.12 -14.90 10.90
CA HIS A 166 13.16 -14.27 12.21
C HIS A 166 12.21 -14.99 13.17
N PRO A 167 12.45 -14.94 14.50
CA PRO A 167 11.45 -15.34 15.49
C PRO A 167 10.16 -14.53 15.29
N PHE A 168 9.01 -15.13 15.55
CA PHE A 168 7.73 -14.40 15.48
C PHE A 168 7.77 -13.16 16.37
N PHE A 169 7.42 -11.99 15.81
CA PHE A 169 7.40 -10.71 16.52
C PHE A 169 6.48 -10.73 17.75
N LEU A 170 5.50 -11.64 17.77
CA LEU A 170 4.47 -11.72 18.79
C LEU A 170 4.31 -13.16 19.31
N SER A 171 5.43 -13.79 19.65
CA SER A 171 5.40 -15.08 20.31
C SER A 171 4.90 -14.97 21.73
N LEU A 172 3.94 -14.57 22.20
CA LEU A 172 3.49 -14.37 23.58
C LEU A 172 3.26 -12.91 23.95
N ILE A 173 2.28 -12.36 23.42
CA ILE A 173 1.74 -11.22 24.08
C ILE A 173 0.43 -11.63 24.70
N HIS A 174 0.52 -11.88 25.84
CA HIS A 174 0.14 -11.08 26.99
C HIS A 174 -1.18 -10.39 26.78
N ILE A 175 -1.89 -10.97 27.22
CA ILE A 175 -3.13 -10.67 27.94
C ILE A 175 -2.86 -9.58 28.97
#